data_e20bd0dc2d5d1c680271256315171646
#
_entry.id   e20bd0dc2d5d1c680271256315171646
#
_cell.length_a   1.000
_cell.length_b   1.000
_cell.length_c   1.000
_cell.angle_alpha   90.00
_cell.angle_beta   90.00
_cell.angle_gamma   90.00
#
_symmetry.space_group_name_H-M   'P 1'
#
loop_
_entity.id
_entity.type
_entity.pdbx_description
1 polymer ?
#
loop_
_entity_poly.entity_id
_entity_poly.type
_entity_poly.pdbx_seq_one_letter_code
_entity_poly.pdbx_strand_id
1 'polypeptide(L)'
;VISINPNCNVEAKQVFITAENISEIIPSDVDYVVDAIDTVTSKLALAEYCYKNNINIISSMGTGNKIDPTQFRVSDVFKTKVCPLAKVMRYELRKRGVKKLKVVYSEEMPMTPDKGRAVPSQKRQTPGSISFVPPVAGMIIGGEVIKDLTGLNK
;
A
#
# COMPACT_ATOMS: atom_id res chain seq x y z
N VAL A 1 -15.54 1.32 -10.75
CA VAL A 1 -15.35 2.76 -10.95
C VAL A 1 -16.43 3.30 -11.88
N ILE A 2 -16.52 2.83 -13.10
CA ILE A 2 -17.49 3.33 -14.11
C ILE A 2 -18.95 3.24 -13.63
N SER A 3 -19.31 2.20 -12.84
CA SER A 3 -20.66 2.07 -12.26
C SER A 3 -21.00 3.16 -11.23
N ILE A 4 -20.00 3.81 -10.65
CA ILE A 4 -20.16 4.90 -9.68
C ILE A 4 -20.08 6.25 -10.40
N ASN A 5 -19.11 6.41 -11.30
CA ASN A 5 -18.92 7.60 -12.10
C ASN A 5 -18.69 7.21 -13.58
N PRO A 6 -19.73 7.29 -14.43
CA PRO A 6 -19.62 6.92 -15.83
C PRO A 6 -18.72 7.85 -16.66
N ASN A 7 -18.43 9.05 -16.16
CA ASN A 7 -17.54 10.00 -16.83
C ASN A 7 -16.05 9.77 -16.49
N CYS A 8 -15.73 8.78 -15.65
CA CYS A 8 -14.36 8.47 -15.30
C CYS A 8 -13.70 7.69 -16.44
N ASN A 9 -12.57 8.17 -16.95
CA ASN A 9 -11.74 7.42 -17.88
C ASN A 9 -10.94 6.39 -17.10
N VAL A 10 -11.15 5.10 -17.38
CA VAL A 10 -10.52 3.99 -16.67
C VAL A 10 -9.76 3.12 -17.65
N GLU A 11 -8.46 3.01 -17.45
CA GLU A 11 -7.59 2.06 -18.16
C GLU A 11 -7.21 0.93 -17.21
N ALA A 12 -7.63 -0.30 -17.50
CA ALA A 12 -7.30 -1.50 -16.74
C ALA A 12 -6.15 -2.25 -17.41
N LYS A 13 -5.01 -2.36 -16.71
CA LYS A 13 -3.82 -3.09 -17.20
C LYS A 13 -3.61 -4.36 -16.37
N GLN A 14 -3.73 -5.51 -17.00
CA GLN A 14 -3.45 -6.81 -16.37
C GLN A 14 -1.96 -7.13 -16.50
N VAL A 15 -1.13 -6.48 -15.67
CA VAL A 15 0.33 -6.63 -15.70
C VAL A 15 0.89 -6.80 -14.30
N PHE A 16 2.00 -7.52 -14.19
CA PHE A 16 2.77 -7.61 -12.96
C PHE A 16 3.82 -6.49 -12.96
N ILE A 17 3.79 -5.61 -11.96
CA ILE A 17 4.73 -4.47 -11.86
C ILE A 17 6.10 -4.96 -11.39
N THR A 18 7.13 -4.64 -12.17
CA THR A 18 8.54 -4.90 -11.87
C THR A 18 9.37 -3.62 -12.02
N ALA A 19 10.62 -3.64 -11.61
CA ALA A 19 11.51 -2.50 -11.79
C ALA A 19 11.78 -2.18 -13.27
N GLU A 20 11.69 -3.19 -14.14
CA GLU A 20 11.99 -3.08 -15.57
C GLU A 20 10.83 -2.44 -16.35
N ASN A 21 9.57 -2.71 -15.97
CA ASN A 21 8.40 -2.27 -16.75
C ASN A 21 7.65 -1.08 -16.13
N ILE A 22 8.03 -0.63 -14.94
CA ILE A 22 7.30 0.39 -14.19
C ILE A 22 7.21 1.73 -14.94
N SER A 23 8.25 2.11 -15.66
CA SER A 23 8.29 3.35 -16.46
C SER A 23 7.35 3.35 -17.65
N GLU A 24 6.94 2.17 -18.13
CA GLU A 24 5.95 2.00 -19.19
C GLU A 24 4.51 1.99 -18.66
N ILE A 25 4.35 1.66 -17.37
CA ILE A 25 3.04 1.51 -16.73
C ILE A 25 2.60 2.83 -16.09
N ILE A 26 3.53 3.54 -15.45
CA ILE A 26 3.25 4.81 -14.76
C ILE A 26 3.55 5.98 -15.69
N PRO A 27 2.54 6.73 -16.14
CA PRO A 27 2.74 7.93 -16.96
C PRO A 27 3.61 8.97 -16.23
N SER A 28 4.39 9.72 -16.98
CA SER A 28 5.27 10.76 -16.42
C SER A 28 4.52 11.96 -15.84
N ASP A 29 3.27 12.14 -16.25
CA ASP A 29 2.37 13.23 -15.86
C ASP A 29 1.31 12.80 -14.83
N VAL A 30 1.50 11.64 -14.19
CA VAL A 30 0.58 11.18 -13.16
C VAL A 30 0.63 12.10 -11.93
N ASP A 31 -0.52 12.54 -11.43
CA ASP A 31 -0.62 13.40 -10.26
C ASP A 31 -0.33 12.67 -8.95
N TYR A 32 -0.75 11.41 -8.86
CA TYR A 32 -0.65 10.62 -7.63
C TYR A 32 -0.67 9.12 -7.89
N VAL A 33 0.12 8.38 -7.13
CA VAL A 33 0.17 6.90 -7.15
C VAL A 33 -0.37 6.35 -5.83
N VAL A 34 -1.30 5.40 -5.92
CA VAL A 34 -1.76 4.60 -4.78
C VAL A 34 -1.23 3.19 -4.91
N ASP A 35 -0.40 2.79 -3.96
CA ASP A 35 0.14 1.44 -3.89
C ASP A 35 -0.67 0.57 -2.92
N ALA A 36 -1.45 -0.34 -3.47
CA ALA A 36 -2.19 -1.37 -2.73
C ALA A 36 -1.77 -2.80 -3.15
N ILE A 37 -0.52 -2.96 -3.62
CA ILE A 37 0.02 -4.23 -4.11
C ILE A 37 0.40 -5.13 -2.92
N ASP A 38 0.17 -6.45 -3.01
CA ASP A 38 0.59 -7.41 -1.98
C ASP A 38 2.05 -7.85 -2.11
N THR A 39 2.61 -7.81 -3.30
CA THR A 39 3.98 -8.28 -3.57
C THR A 39 5.01 -7.25 -3.12
N VAL A 40 5.85 -7.61 -2.17
CA VAL A 40 6.86 -6.72 -1.56
C VAL A 40 7.85 -6.18 -2.59
N THR A 41 8.31 -7.00 -3.53
CA THR A 41 9.25 -6.57 -4.59
C THR A 41 8.66 -5.47 -5.47
N SER A 42 7.39 -5.62 -5.88
CA SER A 42 6.67 -4.61 -6.66
C SER A 42 6.41 -3.32 -5.86
N LYS A 43 6.05 -3.44 -4.57
CA LYS A 43 5.92 -2.27 -3.67
C LYS A 43 7.22 -1.49 -3.56
N LEU A 44 8.34 -2.18 -3.41
CA LEU A 44 9.66 -1.55 -3.30
C LEU A 44 10.05 -0.85 -4.60
N ALA A 45 9.84 -1.51 -5.75
CA ALA A 45 10.12 -0.93 -7.06
C ALA A 45 9.28 0.33 -7.30
N LEU A 46 7.98 0.27 -6.97
CA LEU A 46 7.06 1.39 -7.12
C LEU A 46 7.43 2.58 -6.21
N ALA A 47 7.73 2.32 -4.94
CA ALA A 47 8.14 3.35 -3.99
C ALA A 47 9.46 4.01 -4.39
N GLU A 48 10.44 3.24 -4.86
CA GLU A 48 11.73 3.73 -5.33
C GLU A 48 11.58 4.57 -6.60
N TYR A 49 10.80 4.08 -7.58
CA TYR A 49 10.50 4.79 -8.82
C TYR A 49 9.84 6.14 -8.56
N CYS A 50 8.77 6.16 -7.77
CA CYS A 50 8.07 7.39 -7.42
C CYS A 50 8.97 8.37 -6.66
N TYR A 51 9.79 7.88 -5.74
CA TYR A 51 10.74 8.71 -5.01
C TYR A 51 11.78 9.38 -5.92
N LYS A 52 12.36 8.63 -6.85
CA LYS A 52 13.37 9.13 -7.81
C LYS A 52 12.79 10.14 -8.80
N ASN A 53 11.53 9.99 -9.17
CA ASN A 53 10.84 10.84 -10.15
C ASN A 53 10.00 11.95 -9.50
N ASN A 54 10.06 12.13 -8.17
CA ASN A 54 9.26 13.10 -7.41
C ASN A 54 7.73 12.95 -7.62
N ILE A 55 7.25 11.75 -7.86
CA ILE A 55 5.83 11.43 -7.98
C ILE A 55 5.25 11.21 -6.59
N ASN A 56 4.10 11.83 -6.30
CA ASN A 56 3.39 11.62 -5.04
C ASN A 56 2.90 10.18 -4.94
N ILE A 57 3.15 9.55 -3.81
CA ILE A 57 2.73 8.17 -3.57
C ILE A 57 2.27 7.96 -2.13
N ILE A 58 1.21 7.18 -1.95
CA ILE A 58 0.81 6.60 -0.67
C ILE A 58 0.73 5.08 -0.79
N SER A 59 1.29 4.35 0.16
CA SER A 59 1.34 2.90 0.14
C SER A 59 0.54 2.30 1.30
N SER A 60 -0.34 1.34 0.99
CA SER A 60 -1.01 0.53 2.01
C SER A 60 -0.07 -0.50 2.58
N MET A 61 0.05 -0.56 3.91
CA MET A 61 0.72 -1.67 4.57
C MET A 61 -0.25 -2.84 4.79
N GLY A 62 0.23 -3.92 5.43
CA GLY A 62 -0.59 -5.13 5.61
C GLY A 62 -1.85 -4.91 6.45
N THR A 63 -2.98 -5.33 5.92
CA THR A 63 -4.31 -5.30 6.58
C THR A 63 -4.77 -6.69 7.07
N GLY A 64 -4.04 -7.74 6.69
CA GLY A 64 -4.38 -9.11 7.06
C GLY A 64 -4.16 -9.43 8.54
N ASN A 65 -4.91 -10.43 9.05
CA ASN A 65 -4.90 -10.89 10.44
C ASN A 65 -5.21 -9.78 11.45
N LYS A 66 -6.10 -8.86 11.11
CA LYS A 66 -6.54 -7.72 11.92
C LYS A 66 -8.04 -7.61 11.94
N ILE A 67 -8.58 -7.08 13.03
CA ILE A 67 -10.03 -6.94 13.26
C ILE A 67 -10.43 -5.54 13.75
N ASP A 68 -9.45 -4.69 14.10
CA ASP A 68 -9.72 -3.34 14.61
C ASP A 68 -9.25 -2.26 13.61
N PRO A 69 -10.14 -1.75 12.74
CA PRO A 69 -9.79 -0.72 11.77
C PRO A 69 -9.53 0.66 12.41
N THR A 70 -9.88 0.88 13.68
CA THR A 70 -9.63 2.15 14.37
C THR A 70 -8.15 2.37 14.68
N GLN A 71 -7.34 1.32 14.58
CA GLN A 71 -5.89 1.37 14.78
C GLN A 71 -5.09 1.76 13.53
N PHE A 72 -5.74 2.07 12.43
CA PHE A 72 -5.04 2.61 11.27
C PHE A 72 -4.49 4.02 11.55
N ARG A 73 -3.29 4.24 11.03
CA ARG A 73 -2.57 5.53 11.10
C ARG A 73 -1.97 5.87 9.74
N VAL A 74 -1.94 7.17 9.45
CA VAL A 74 -1.15 7.72 8.35
C VAL A 74 0.18 8.20 8.90
N SER A 75 1.28 7.80 8.28
CA SER A 75 2.62 8.18 8.75
C SER A 75 3.65 8.08 7.62
N ASP A 76 4.86 8.53 7.89
CA ASP A 76 6.02 8.12 7.11
C ASP A 76 6.40 6.68 7.50
N VAL A 77 6.78 5.86 6.50
CA VAL A 77 7.15 4.44 6.73
C VAL A 77 8.23 4.30 7.80
N PHE A 78 9.17 5.24 7.86
CA PHE A 78 10.29 5.21 8.82
C PHE A 78 9.88 5.51 10.27
N LYS A 79 8.67 6.04 10.48
CA LYS A 79 8.08 6.31 11.80
C LYS A 79 7.09 5.23 12.25
N THR A 80 6.80 4.23 11.40
CA THR A 80 5.84 3.18 11.71
C THR A 80 6.32 2.23 12.80
N LYS A 81 5.38 1.61 13.50
CA LYS A 81 5.61 0.62 14.58
C LYS A 81 4.83 -0.65 14.27
N VAL A 82 5.06 -1.71 15.03
CA VAL A 82 4.28 -2.96 15.07
C VAL A 82 4.21 -3.71 13.73
N CYS A 83 3.81 -3.07 12.62
CA CYS A 83 3.51 -3.71 11.35
C CYS A 83 4.73 -4.47 10.74
N PRO A 84 4.66 -5.80 10.53
CA PRO A 84 5.77 -6.59 9.98
C PRO A 84 6.15 -6.17 8.56
N LEU A 85 5.15 -5.88 7.70
CA LEU A 85 5.40 -5.42 6.33
C LEU A 85 6.13 -4.07 6.33
N ALA A 86 5.70 -3.12 7.16
CA ALA A 86 6.38 -1.84 7.27
C ALA A 86 7.84 -1.98 7.76
N LYS A 87 8.12 -2.98 8.61
CA LYS A 87 9.50 -3.30 9.04
C LYS A 87 10.37 -3.72 7.86
N VAL A 88 9.87 -4.59 6.99
CA VAL A 88 10.57 -5.02 5.78
C VAL A 88 10.76 -3.84 4.83
N MET A 89 9.71 -3.06 4.57
CA MET A 89 9.77 -1.88 3.72
C MET A 89 10.83 -0.88 4.21
N ARG A 90 10.85 -0.55 5.50
CA ARG A 90 11.87 0.36 6.08
C ARG A 90 13.31 -0.10 5.82
N TYR A 91 13.57 -1.39 6.01
CA TYR A 91 14.90 -1.97 5.82
C TYR A 91 15.34 -1.88 4.36
N GLU A 92 14.49 -2.33 3.47
CA GLU A 92 14.81 -2.39 2.03
C GLU A 92 14.84 -1.01 1.37
N LEU A 93 13.94 -0.09 1.76
CA LEU A 93 13.93 1.27 1.22
C LEU A 93 15.16 2.09 1.65
N ARG A 94 15.69 1.86 2.88
CA ARG A 94 16.96 2.48 3.30
C ARG A 94 18.12 2.07 2.40
N LYS A 95 18.22 0.78 2.04
CA LYS A 95 19.26 0.29 1.12
C LYS A 95 19.16 0.92 -0.26
N ARG A 96 17.94 1.28 -0.70
CA ARG A 96 17.66 1.91 -1.99
C ARG A 96 17.79 3.43 -1.96
N GLY A 97 18.17 4.03 -0.82
CA GLY A 97 18.30 5.47 -0.66
C GLY A 97 16.98 6.25 -0.62
N VAL A 98 15.83 5.57 -0.47
CA VAL A 98 14.54 6.22 -0.29
C VAL A 98 14.45 6.75 1.13
N LYS A 99 14.19 8.05 1.27
CA LYS A 99 14.22 8.75 2.57
C LYS A 99 12.83 8.98 3.17
N LYS A 100 11.78 8.86 2.39
CA LYS A 100 10.39 9.05 2.82
C LYS A 100 9.43 8.20 1.99
N LEU A 101 8.36 7.73 2.60
CA LEU A 101 7.22 7.11 1.93
C LEU A 101 5.99 7.28 2.83
N LYS A 102 4.98 7.96 2.34
CA LYS A 102 3.67 8.07 3.03
C LYS A 102 2.97 6.73 3.01
N VAL A 103 2.51 6.26 4.17
CA VAL A 103 1.86 4.96 4.30
C VAL A 103 0.62 5.02 5.17
N VAL A 104 -0.34 4.13 4.89
CA VAL A 104 -1.39 3.74 5.82
C VAL A 104 -1.01 2.39 6.42
N TYR A 105 -0.92 2.32 7.74
CA TYR A 105 -0.56 1.12 8.48
C TYR A 105 -1.40 0.99 9.76
N SER A 106 -1.51 -0.21 10.30
CA SER A 106 -2.19 -0.44 11.57
C SER A 106 -1.19 -0.68 12.69
N GLU A 107 -1.49 -0.14 13.88
CA GLU A 107 -0.77 -0.41 15.14
C GLU A 107 -1.28 -1.66 15.85
N GLU A 108 -2.33 -2.29 15.33
CA GLU A 108 -2.83 -3.57 15.82
C GLU A 108 -1.81 -4.69 15.61
N MET A 109 -1.56 -5.47 16.67
CA MET A 109 -0.77 -6.70 16.57
C MET A 109 -1.51 -7.72 15.71
N PRO A 110 -0.91 -8.25 14.64
CA PRO A 110 -1.58 -9.27 13.84
C PRO A 110 -1.92 -10.50 14.67
N MET A 111 -3.15 -10.97 14.54
CA MET A 111 -3.56 -12.24 15.14
C MET A 111 -2.78 -13.41 14.53
N THR A 112 -2.48 -14.40 15.36
CA THR A 112 -1.95 -15.66 14.87
C THR A 112 -3.13 -16.54 14.42
N PRO A 113 -3.23 -16.91 13.15
CA PRO A 113 -4.30 -17.78 12.67
C PRO A 113 -4.27 -19.15 13.38
N ASP A 114 -5.44 -19.73 13.61
CA ASP A 114 -5.56 -21.07 14.13
C ASP A 114 -4.98 -22.08 13.12
N LYS A 115 -4.01 -22.86 13.58
CA LYS A 115 -3.31 -23.85 12.73
C LYS A 115 -4.25 -24.96 12.21
N GLY A 116 -5.39 -25.21 12.87
CA GLY A 116 -6.36 -26.23 12.47
C GLY A 116 -7.17 -25.89 11.21
N ARG A 117 -7.14 -24.64 10.75
CA ARG A 117 -7.85 -24.16 9.54
C ARG A 117 -6.93 -23.70 8.41
N ALA A 118 -5.62 -23.90 8.56
CA ALA A 118 -4.68 -23.54 7.53
C ALA A 118 -4.83 -24.46 6.32
N VAL A 119 -5.11 -23.90 5.15
CA VAL A 119 -4.99 -24.64 3.89
C VAL A 119 -3.52 -24.98 3.69
N PRO A 120 -3.15 -26.25 3.48
CA PRO A 120 -1.77 -26.63 3.23
C PRO A 120 -1.26 -25.90 1.97
N SER A 121 -0.50 -24.85 2.11
CA SER A 121 0.24 -24.26 1.02
C SER A 121 1.73 -24.42 1.29
N GLN A 122 2.48 -24.85 0.28
CA GLN A 122 3.93 -25.08 0.38
C GLN A 122 4.74 -23.79 0.60
N LYS A 123 4.10 -22.62 0.60
CA LYS A 123 4.74 -21.31 0.75
C LYS A 123 3.86 -20.44 1.65
N ARG A 124 4.42 -19.95 2.75
CA ARG A 124 3.93 -18.88 3.62
C ARG A 124 2.40 -18.90 3.86
N GLN A 125 1.99 -19.06 5.09
CA GLN A 125 0.58 -19.00 5.50
C GLN A 125 -0.10 -17.74 4.94
N THR A 126 -1.16 -17.90 4.17
CA THR A 126 -1.96 -16.78 3.64
C THR A 126 -2.63 -16.06 4.81
N PRO A 127 -2.45 -14.73 4.97
CA PRO A 127 -3.12 -13.98 6.02
C PRO A 127 -4.64 -14.05 5.84
N GLY A 128 -5.37 -14.19 6.94
CA GLY A 128 -6.83 -14.01 6.94
C GLY A 128 -7.19 -12.54 6.71
N SER A 129 -8.37 -12.30 6.14
CA SER A 129 -8.92 -10.94 5.98
C SER A 129 -10.38 -10.91 6.41
N ILE A 130 -10.82 -9.78 6.97
CA ILE A 130 -12.20 -9.54 7.33
C ILE A 130 -12.74 -8.36 6.51
N SER A 131 -14.02 -8.43 6.12
CA SER A 131 -14.60 -7.57 5.08
C SER A 131 -14.54 -6.05 5.37
N PHE A 132 -14.42 -5.63 6.59
CA PHE A 132 -14.46 -4.20 6.96
C PHE A 132 -13.07 -3.57 7.23
N VAL A 133 -12.01 -4.36 7.43
CA VAL A 133 -10.68 -3.79 7.74
C VAL A 133 -9.99 -3.25 6.50
N PRO A 134 -9.82 -4.00 5.39
CA PRO A 134 -9.20 -3.44 4.18
C PRO A 134 -9.96 -2.24 3.58
N PRO A 135 -11.32 -2.24 3.52
CA PRO A 135 -12.04 -1.09 3.01
C PRO A 135 -11.79 0.21 3.80
N VAL A 136 -11.69 0.14 5.13
CA VAL A 136 -11.37 1.33 5.94
C VAL A 136 -9.98 1.87 5.61
N ALA A 137 -8.99 0.99 5.42
CA ALA A 137 -7.67 1.43 4.94
C ALA A 137 -7.76 2.13 3.58
N GLY A 138 -8.56 1.59 2.66
CA GLY A 138 -8.82 2.20 1.34
C GLY A 138 -9.48 3.58 1.45
N MET A 139 -10.47 3.74 2.31
CA MET A 139 -11.14 5.04 2.57
C MET A 139 -10.16 6.08 3.15
N ILE A 140 -9.29 5.67 4.08
CA ILE A 140 -8.26 6.55 4.62
C ILE A 140 -7.29 6.98 3.51
N ILE A 141 -6.84 6.05 2.67
CA ILE A 141 -5.96 6.34 1.53
C ILE A 141 -6.61 7.35 0.58
N GLY A 142 -7.86 7.11 0.18
CA GLY A 142 -8.60 8.02 -0.69
C GLY A 142 -8.73 9.42 -0.10
N GLY A 143 -9.03 9.53 1.19
CA GLY A 143 -9.08 10.80 1.91
C GLY A 143 -7.73 11.53 1.91
N GLU A 144 -6.62 10.81 2.13
CA GLU A 144 -5.28 11.40 2.11
C GLU A 144 -4.85 11.87 0.71
N VAL A 145 -5.20 11.11 -0.35
CA VAL A 145 -4.97 11.54 -1.74
C VAL A 145 -5.70 12.85 -2.04
N ILE A 146 -6.98 12.94 -1.67
CA ILE A 146 -7.77 14.17 -1.87
C ILE A 146 -7.13 15.34 -1.13
N LYS A 147 -6.76 15.19 0.13
CA LYS A 147 -6.13 16.25 0.92
C LYS A 147 -4.80 16.71 0.31
N ASP A 148 -3.98 15.78 -0.17
CA ASP A 148 -2.70 16.12 -0.81
C ASP A 148 -2.90 16.90 -2.11
N LEU A 149 -3.83 16.44 -2.97
CA LEU A 149 -4.12 17.08 -4.26
C LEU A 149 -4.79 18.45 -4.11
N THR A 150 -5.60 18.64 -3.08
CA THR A 150 -6.31 19.92 -2.81
C THR A 150 -5.53 20.86 -1.89
N GLY A 151 -4.40 20.41 -1.34
CA GLY A 151 -3.60 21.22 -0.42
C GLY A 151 -4.18 21.35 0.99
N LEU A 152 -5.16 20.53 1.38
CA LEU A 152 -5.78 20.55 2.71
C LEU A 152 -4.86 19.99 3.82
N ASN A 153 -3.74 19.38 3.48
CA ASN A 153 -2.71 18.93 4.41
C ASN A 153 -1.59 19.96 4.67
N LYS A 154 -1.77 21.20 4.21
CA LYS A 154 -0.80 22.31 4.42
C LYS A 154 -1.08 23.05 5.70
#